data_fea8195f5ad27c8215e97533dcf95702
#
_entry.id   fea8195f5ad27c8215e97533dcf95702
#
_cell.length_a   1.000
_cell.length_b   1.000
_cell.length_c   1.000
_cell.angle_alpha   90.00
_cell.angle_beta   90.00
_cell.angle_gamma   90.00
#
_symmetry.space_group_name_H-M   'P 1'
#
loop_
_entity.id
_entity.type
_entity.pdbx_description
1 polymer ?
#
loop_
_entity_poly.entity_id
_entity_poly.type
_entity_poly.pdbx_seq_one_letter_code
_entity_poly.pdbx_strand_id
1 'polypeptide(L)' 'MLLRTPDAARYLQVSESYLKRSRDTHGGWLVSEEHYFLGSSSNSPIRWDVEAVHKELVKRGRIRLKAEQLLKELG' A
#
# COMPACT_ATOMS: atom_id res chain seq x y z
N MET A 1 -6.76 4.33 8.47
CA MET A 1 -5.61 4.42 9.41
C MET A 1 -4.37 4.83 8.64
N LEU A 2 -3.71 5.87 9.10
CA LEU A 2 -2.51 6.40 8.45
C LEU A 2 -1.27 5.92 9.18
N LEU A 3 -0.35 5.30 8.48
CA LEU A 3 0.90 4.79 9.04
C LEU A 3 2.08 5.38 8.29
N ARG A 4 3.21 5.51 8.99
CA ARG A 4 4.48 5.87 8.36
C ARG A 4 4.98 4.72 7.53
N THR A 5 5.92 5.01 6.63
CA THR A 5 6.41 4.03 5.66
C THR A 5 6.85 2.69 6.27
N PRO A 6 7.67 2.65 7.35
CA PRO A 6 8.06 1.36 7.91
C PRO A 6 6.88 0.54 8.43
N ASP A 7 5.94 1.18 9.11
CA ASP A 7 4.78 0.51 9.66
C ASP A 7 3.80 0.09 8.57
N ALA A 8 3.63 0.94 7.56
CA ALA A 8 2.78 0.63 6.41
C ALA A 8 3.32 -0.58 5.65
N ALA A 9 4.62 -0.61 5.41
CA ALA A 9 5.26 -1.74 4.74
C ALA A 9 5.05 -3.04 5.52
N ARG A 10 5.19 -2.97 6.84
CA ARG A 10 4.96 -4.12 7.71
C ARG A 10 3.50 -4.58 7.69
N TYR A 11 2.58 -3.63 7.78
CA TYR A 11 1.15 -3.92 7.73
C TYR A 11 0.76 -4.60 6.41
N LEU A 12 1.30 -4.10 5.32
CA LEU A 12 0.98 -4.59 3.97
C LEU A 12 1.85 -5.77 3.55
N GLN A 13 2.89 -6.10 4.33
CA GLN A 13 3.83 -7.18 4.04
C GLN A 13 4.53 -6.98 2.69
N VAL A 14 4.94 -5.75 2.44
CA VAL A 14 5.71 -5.38 1.25
C VAL A 14 6.94 -4.59 1.71
N SER A 15 7.90 -4.37 0.81
CA SER A 15 9.06 -3.56 1.13
C SER A 15 8.71 -2.07 1.12
N GLU A 16 9.48 -1.28 1.84
CA GLU A 16 9.35 0.19 1.78
C GLU A 16 9.62 0.70 0.37
N SER A 17 10.61 0.13 -0.29
CA SER A 17 10.95 0.49 -1.66
C SER A 17 9.79 0.23 -2.61
N TYR A 18 9.08 -0.87 -2.42
CA TYR A 18 7.90 -1.19 -3.23
C TYR A 18 6.83 -0.09 -3.10
N LEU A 19 6.55 0.32 -1.85
CA LEU A 19 5.57 1.39 -1.62
C LEU A 19 6.00 2.69 -2.31
N LYS A 20 7.25 3.07 -2.14
CA LYS A 20 7.75 4.33 -2.68
C LYS A 20 7.74 4.33 -4.22
N ARG A 21 8.09 3.21 -4.84
CA ARG A 21 8.10 3.09 -6.29
C ARG A 21 6.71 3.00 -6.89
N SER A 22 5.72 2.60 -6.09
CA SER A 22 4.34 2.47 -6.56
C SER A 22 3.58 3.80 -6.59
N ARG A 23 4.20 4.88 -6.13
CA ARG A 23 3.57 6.19 -6.15
C ARG A 23 3.46 6.72 -7.58
N ASP A 24 2.43 7.51 -7.80
CA ASP A 24 2.18 8.15 -9.09
C ASP A 24 3.34 9.01 -9.57
N THR A 25 4.09 9.61 -8.64
CA THR A 25 5.28 10.41 -8.97
C THR A 25 6.40 9.58 -9.59
N HIS A 26 6.36 8.27 -9.44
CA HIS A 26 7.33 7.34 -10.01
C HIS A 26 6.71 6.46 -11.08
N GLY A 27 5.62 6.91 -11.67
CA GLY A 27 4.92 6.15 -12.70
C GLY A 27 4.07 5.01 -12.16
N GLY A 28 3.85 4.97 -10.86
CA GLY A 28 3.04 3.96 -10.22
C GLY A 28 1.55 4.31 -10.18
N TRP A 29 0.82 3.51 -9.44
CA TRP A 29 -0.64 3.56 -9.39
C TRP A 29 -1.20 4.05 -8.05
N LEU A 30 -0.36 4.32 -7.07
CA LEU A 30 -0.79 4.92 -5.81
C LEU A 30 -0.86 6.44 -5.98
N VAL A 31 -2.02 7.00 -5.68
CA VAL A 31 -2.33 8.40 -5.94
C VAL A 31 -2.21 9.22 -4.67
N SER A 32 -1.54 10.38 -4.78
CA SER A 32 -1.42 11.33 -3.68
C SER A 32 -2.79 11.78 -3.18
N GLU A 33 -2.91 11.88 -1.87
CA GLU A 33 -4.13 12.30 -1.16
C GLU A 33 -5.27 11.27 -1.23
N GLU A 34 -5.00 10.11 -1.79
CA GLU A 34 -5.93 8.99 -1.78
C GLU A 34 -5.30 7.79 -1.09
N HIS A 35 -4.10 7.42 -1.49
CA HIS A 35 -3.37 6.27 -0.95
C HIS A 35 -2.26 6.69 -0.01
N TYR A 36 -1.72 7.87 -0.20
CA TYR A 36 -0.66 8.39 0.66
C TYR A 36 -0.78 9.90 0.78
N PHE A 37 -0.18 10.43 1.85
CA PHE A 37 -0.28 11.85 2.15
C PHE A 37 1.12 12.40 2.45
N LEU A 38 1.46 13.49 1.79
CA LEU A 38 2.70 14.20 2.01
C LEU A 38 2.49 15.25 3.10
N GLY A 39 3.52 15.47 3.92
CA GLY A 39 3.48 16.53 4.90
C GLY A 39 3.65 17.90 4.27
N SER A 40 3.56 18.93 5.11
CA SER A 40 3.68 20.32 4.69
C SER A 40 5.09 20.74 4.29
N SER A 41 6.10 19.93 4.61
CA SER A 41 7.48 20.23 4.25
C SER A 41 8.12 19.00 3.61
N SER A 42 9.24 19.23 2.89
CA SER A 42 9.98 18.15 2.23
C SER A 42 10.55 17.13 3.20
N ASN A 43 10.70 17.52 4.48
CA ASN A 43 11.24 16.64 5.51
C ASN A 43 10.15 15.89 6.28
N SER A 44 8.90 16.15 6.00
CA SER A 44 7.80 15.45 6.66
C SER A 44 7.71 14.01 6.17
N PRO A 45 7.47 13.05 7.07
CA PRO A 45 7.32 11.66 6.64
C PRO A 45 6.04 11.48 5.83
N ILE A 46 6.10 10.57 4.87
CA ILE A 46 4.93 10.15 4.11
C ILE A 46 4.05 9.30 5.03
N ARG A 47 2.75 9.54 4.97
CA ARG A 47 1.77 8.73 5.68
C ARG A 47 0.93 7.99 4.67
N TRP A 48 0.67 6.73 4.93
CA TRP A 48 -0.03 5.84 4.01
C TRP A 48 -1.37 5.44 4.60
N ASP A 49 -2.42 5.57 3.80
CA ASP A 49 -3.71 5.00 4.15
C ASP A 49 -3.66 3.52 3.79
N VAL A 50 -3.29 2.71 4.77
CA VAL A 50 -3.02 1.29 4.53
C VAL A 50 -4.26 0.52 4.09
N GLU A 51 -5.43 0.95 4.50
CA GLU A 51 -6.67 0.29 4.07
C GLU A 51 -6.93 0.56 2.59
N ALA A 52 -6.75 1.81 2.15
CA ALA A 52 -6.90 2.16 0.75
C ALA A 52 -5.85 1.48 -0.12
N VAL A 53 -4.59 1.45 0.35
CA VAL A 53 -3.50 0.77 -0.36
C VAL A 53 -3.78 -0.72 -0.44
N HIS A 54 -4.19 -1.34 0.65
CA HIS A 54 -4.49 -2.77 0.68
C HIS A 54 -5.60 -3.12 -0.33
N LYS A 55 -6.65 -2.32 -0.33
CA LYS A 55 -7.76 -2.50 -1.26
C LYS A 55 -7.29 -2.46 -2.71
N GLU A 56 -6.42 -1.52 -3.04
CA GLU A 56 -5.87 -1.40 -4.38
C GLU A 56 -4.95 -2.56 -4.74
N LEU A 57 -4.14 -3.02 -3.79
CA LEU A 57 -3.26 -4.17 -4.01
C LEU A 57 -4.05 -5.44 -4.29
N VAL A 58 -5.12 -5.65 -3.54
CA VAL A 58 -6.02 -6.79 -3.76
C VAL A 58 -6.67 -6.70 -5.13
N LYS A 59 -7.18 -5.53 -5.47
CA LYS A 59 -7.83 -5.28 -6.76
C LYS A 59 -6.90 -5.57 -7.93
N ARG A 60 -5.62 -5.28 -7.77
CA ARG A 60 -4.60 -5.51 -8.81
C ARG A 60 -3.97 -6.89 -8.76
N GLY A 61 -4.46 -7.76 -7.87
CA GLY A 61 -3.95 -9.11 -7.75
C GLY A 61 -2.56 -9.23 -7.15
N ARG A 62 -2.12 -8.19 -6.44
CA ARG A 62 -0.79 -8.17 -5.81
C ARG A 62 -0.77 -8.85 -4.45
N ILE A 63 -1.93 -8.85 -3.77
CA ILE A 63 -2.12 -9.52 -2.50
C ILE A 63 -3.32 -10.46 -2.65
N ARG A 64 -3.18 -11.69 -2.19
CA ARG A 64 -4.25 -12.67 -2.28
C ARG A 64 -5.31 -12.45 -1.22
N LEU A 65 -6.56 -12.65 -1.60
CA LEU A 65 -7.68 -12.58 -0.67
C LEU A 65 -7.78 -13.87 0.14
N LYS A 66 -8.32 -13.75 1.35
CA LYS A 66 -8.61 -14.92 2.19
C LYS A 66 -9.48 -15.94 1.49
N ALA A 67 -10.50 -15.48 0.77
CA ALA A 67 -11.40 -16.36 0.03
C ALA A 67 -10.65 -17.20 -0.99
N GLU A 68 -9.71 -16.57 -1.69
CA GLU A 68 -8.88 -17.25 -2.66
C GLU A 68 -8.00 -18.31 -2.01
N GLN A 69 -7.45 -17.99 -0.85
CA GLN A 69 -6.66 -18.95 -0.07
C GLN A 69 -7.50 -20.15 0.35
N LEU A 70 -8.73 -19.89 0.79
CA LEU A 70 -9.65 -20.97 1.18
C LEU A 70 -9.98 -21.87 0.00
N LEU A 71 -10.19 -21.30 -1.17
CA LEU A 71 -10.44 -22.07 -2.38
C LEU A 71 -9.24 -22.97 -2.70
N LYS A 72 -8.03 -22.49 -2.51
CA LYS A 72 -6.83 -23.29 -2.72
C LYS A 72 -6.74 -24.45 -1.75
N GLU A 73 -7.10 -24.23 -0.50
CA GLU A 73 -7.07 -25.28 0.52
C GLU A 73 -8.14 -26.33 0.26
N LEU A 74 -9.26 -25.94 -0.32
CA LEU A 74 -10.34 -26.85 -0.64
C LEU A 74 -10.11 -27.57 -1.98
N GLY A 75 -9.33 -26.96 -2.82
CA GLY A 75 -9.01 -27.50 -4.12
C GLY A 75 -7.77 -28.35 -4.10
#